data_4772b71d8a4a6b62c85aaa38338c5725
#
_entry.id   4772b71d8a4a6b62c85aaa38338c5725
#
_cell.length_a   1.000
_cell.length_b   1.000
_cell.length_c   1.000
_cell.angle_alpha   90.00
_cell.angle_beta   90.00
_cell.angle_gamma   90.00
#
_symmetry.space_group_name_H-M   'P 1'
#
loop_
_entity.id
_entity.type
_entity.pdbx_description
1 polymer ?
#
loop_
_entity_poly.entity_id
_entity_poly.type
_entity_poly.pdbx_seq_one_letter_code
_entity_poly.pdbx_strand_id
1 'polypeptide(L)'
;MTTKSTSLISPEIQEILRETNVAQRLKELFFDMHPYDIFVLCEDLEDSEIAQCIKALGIPTGIELFQEFEDERKEEIFNCFSKEWMADILEEMAPDDRADFVKFLPDEKLEGVLPLIARAERIDIKKLSEYKEGTAGSILTTEYASLPPDITVREALEKLKRQAFDRETIYYVYVVDSDRTLIGFVSLRDILLNPSYNKIKDIMHKIVIS
;
A
#
# COMPACT_ATOMS: atom_id res chain seq x y z
N MET A 1 30.61 -8.18 -16.10
CA MET A 1 31.35 -8.26 -14.84
C MET A 1 30.88 -7.09 -13.99
N THR A 2 29.79 -7.27 -13.27
CA THR A 2 29.19 -6.25 -12.37
C THR A 2 29.91 -6.39 -11.04
N THR A 3 30.65 -5.37 -10.66
CA THR A 3 31.37 -5.30 -9.38
C THR A 3 30.32 -5.30 -8.28
N LYS A 4 30.18 -6.40 -7.53
CA LYS A 4 29.40 -6.44 -6.29
C LYS A 4 29.98 -5.40 -5.33
N SER A 5 29.25 -4.33 -5.13
CA SER A 5 29.51 -3.40 -4.05
C SER A 5 29.13 -4.11 -2.76
N THR A 6 30.10 -4.74 -2.11
CA THR A 6 29.90 -5.35 -0.78
C THR A 6 29.53 -4.22 0.16
N SER A 7 28.28 -4.15 0.58
CA SER A 7 27.81 -3.17 1.54
C SER A 7 28.64 -3.31 2.83
N LEU A 8 29.34 -2.24 3.23
CA LEU A 8 30.16 -2.22 4.45
C LEU A 8 29.29 -2.33 5.73
N ILE A 9 27.99 -2.17 5.63
CA ILE A 9 27.02 -2.15 6.75
C ILE A 9 26.32 -3.49 6.93
N SER A 10 26.30 -4.38 5.92
CA SER A 10 25.73 -5.72 6.04
C SER A 10 26.27 -6.53 7.25
N PRO A 11 27.58 -6.47 7.59
CA PRO A 11 28.10 -7.11 8.81
C PRO A 11 27.54 -6.51 10.11
N GLU A 12 27.25 -5.20 10.15
CA GLU A 12 26.67 -4.52 11.32
C GLU A 12 25.23 -4.99 11.56
N ILE A 13 24.41 -5.11 10.50
CA ILE A 13 23.06 -5.66 10.61
C ILE A 13 23.10 -7.10 11.13
N GLN A 14 24.01 -7.93 10.61
CA GLN A 14 24.16 -9.31 11.07
C GLN A 14 24.62 -9.40 12.53
N GLU A 15 25.41 -8.44 13.01
CA GLU A 15 25.79 -8.36 14.42
C GLU A 15 24.57 -8.00 15.29
N ILE A 16 23.81 -6.98 14.88
CA ILE A 16 22.58 -6.56 15.56
C ILE A 16 21.56 -7.71 15.63
N LEU A 17 21.41 -8.49 14.55
CA LEU A 17 20.48 -9.62 14.50
C LEU A 17 20.79 -10.75 15.52
N ARG A 18 21.99 -10.75 16.11
CA ARG A 18 22.41 -11.69 17.18
C ARG A 18 22.20 -11.14 18.59
N GLU A 19 21.83 -9.87 18.72
CA GLU A 19 21.60 -9.22 20.02
C GLU A 19 20.23 -9.61 20.61
N THR A 20 20.02 -9.33 21.89
CA THR A 20 18.73 -9.56 22.57
C THR A 20 17.71 -8.46 22.32
N ASN A 21 18.15 -7.28 21.88
CA ASN A 21 17.32 -6.08 21.65
C ASN A 21 17.27 -5.69 20.17
N VAL A 22 17.24 -6.70 19.29
CA VAL A 22 17.27 -6.58 17.81
C VAL A 22 16.34 -5.48 17.29
N ALA A 23 15.05 -5.53 17.66
CA ALA A 23 14.06 -4.61 17.10
C ALA A 23 14.36 -3.14 17.40
N GLN A 24 14.85 -2.83 18.60
CA GLN A 24 15.19 -1.46 18.95
C GLN A 24 16.46 -0.99 18.22
N ARG A 25 17.48 -1.85 18.14
CA ARG A 25 18.75 -1.54 17.46
C ARG A 25 18.57 -1.33 15.96
N LEU A 26 17.73 -2.17 15.31
CA LEU A 26 17.40 -1.97 13.90
C LEU A 26 16.62 -0.68 13.67
N LYS A 27 15.68 -0.32 14.56
CA LYS A 27 14.97 0.97 14.48
C LYS A 27 15.90 2.16 14.61
N GLU A 28 16.89 2.08 15.49
CA GLU A 28 17.91 3.13 15.66
C GLU A 28 18.81 3.23 14.43
N LEU A 29 19.23 2.09 13.86
CA LEU A 29 20.07 2.03 12.67
C LEU A 29 19.35 2.59 11.43
N PHE A 30 18.09 2.22 11.23
CA PHE A 30 17.27 2.60 10.07
C PHE A 30 16.54 3.93 10.26
N PHE A 31 16.76 4.63 11.40
CA PHE A 31 16.12 5.90 11.67
C PHE A 31 16.43 6.92 10.57
N ASP A 32 15.37 7.53 10.02
CA ASP A 32 15.45 8.54 8.95
C ASP A 32 16.07 8.05 7.63
N MET A 33 16.19 6.72 7.42
CA MET A 33 16.63 6.15 6.16
C MET A 33 15.45 5.91 5.22
N HIS A 34 15.69 6.13 3.91
CA HIS A 34 14.69 5.79 2.89
C HIS A 34 14.60 4.26 2.73
N PRO A 35 13.39 3.67 2.50
CA PRO A 35 13.22 2.22 2.31
C PRO A 35 14.17 1.61 1.30
N TYR A 36 14.40 2.26 0.17
CA TYR A 36 15.38 1.83 -0.83
C TYR A 36 16.81 1.73 -0.29
N ASP A 37 17.25 2.68 0.55
CA ASP A 37 18.60 2.62 1.16
C ASP A 37 18.70 1.44 2.13
N ILE A 38 17.62 1.16 2.88
CA ILE A 38 17.53 -0.02 3.74
C ILE A 38 17.54 -1.31 2.91
N PHE A 39 16.84 -1.34 1.77
CA PHE A 39 16.85 -2.46 0.84
C PHE A 39 18.28 -2.80 0.39
N VAL A 40 19.06 -1.80 -0.06
CA VAL A 40 20.45 -1.99 -0.48
C VAL A 40 21.31 -2.59 0.63
N LEU A 41 21.04 -2.25 1.89
CA LEU A 41 21.75 -2.81 3.04
C LEU A 41 21.31 -4.25 3.37
N CYS A 42 20.08 -4.61 3.03
CA CYS A 42 19.48 -5.89 3.35
C CYS A 42 19.50 -6.89 2.18
N GLU A 43 19.86 -6.47 0.95
CA GLU A 43 19.74 -7.32 -0.25
C GLU A 43 20.55 -8.63 -0.19
N ASP A 44 21.66 -8.65 0.55
CA ASP A 44 22.54 -9.82 0.71
C ASP A 44 22.20 -10.65 1.98
N LEU A 45 21.21 -10.27 2.79
CA LEU A 45 20.78 -11.00 3.99
C LEU A 45 19.93 -12.23 3.63
N GLU A 46 19.85 -13.19 4.54
CA GLU A 46 18.92 -14.30 4.45
C GLU A 46 17.47 -13.82 4.60
N ASP A 47 16.49 -14.48 3.96
CA ASP A 47 15.10 -14.04 3.96
C ASP A 47 14.49 -13.93 5.36
N SER A 48 14.90 -14.82 6.28
CA SER A 48 14.51 -14.75 7.69
C SER A 48 15.08 -13.54 8.43
N GLU A 49 16.25 -13.06 8.03
CA GLU A 49 16.91 -11.88 8.58
C GLU A 49 16.22 -10.60 8.03
N ILE A 50 15.88 -10.59 6.74
CA ILE A 50 15.07 -9.54 6.12
C ILE A 50 13.71 -9.42 6.80
N ALA A 51 13.03 -10.56 7.04
CA ALA A 51 11.76 -10.56 7.76
C ALA A 51 11.88 -9.97 9.18
N GLN A 52 13.02 -10.15 9.87
CA GLN A 52 13.27 -9.49 11.15
C GLN A 52 13.45 -7.97 11.01
N CYS A 53 14.14 -7.52 9.95
CA CYS A 53 14.26 -6.09 9.65
C CYS A 53 12.90 -5.45 9.38
N ILE A 54 12.06 -6.08 8.55
CA ILE A 54 10.69 -5.63 8.25
C ILE A 54 9.87 -5.53 9.54
N LYS A 55 9.90 -6.56 10.40
CA LYS A 55 9.20 -6.53 11.70
C LYS A 55 9.70 -5.42 12.61
N ALA A 56 11.00 -5.14 12.61
CA ALA A 56 11.57 -4.08 13.43
C ALA A 56 11.11 -2.69 12.99
N LEU A 57 10.99 -2.45 11.68
CA LEU A 57 10.47 -1.21 11.10
C LEU A 57 8.98 -1.04 11.40
N GLY A 58 8.26 -2.15 11.50
CA GLY A 58 6.80 -2.13 11.66
C GLY A 58 6.07 -1.73 10.38
N ILE A 59 4.76 -1.71 10.45
CA ILE A 59 3.86 -1.27 9.38
C ILE A 59 3.66 0.26 9.55
N PRO A 60 3.72 1.11 8.50
CA PRO A 60 3.85 0.80 7.05
C PRO A 60 5.28 0.69 6.51
N THR A 61 6.30 1.28 7.17
CA THR A 61 7.67 1.37 6.62
C THR A 61 8.26 0.00 6.25
N GLY A 62 7.92 -1.04 7.02
CA GLY A 62 8.35 -2.41 6.72
C GLY A 62 7.75 -2.93 5.41
N ILE A 63 6.55 -2.49 5.03
CA ILE A 63 5.92 -2.86 3.76
C ILE A 63 6.59 -2.15 2.58
N GLU A 64 6.94 -0.87 2.74
CA GLU A 64 7.71 -0.15 1.73
C GLU A 64 9.05 -0.85 1.46
N LEU A 65 9.76 -1.31 2.50
CA LEU A 65 10.95 -2.14 2.33
C LEU A 65 10.63 -3.48 1.64
N PHE A 66 9.53 -4.14 2.00
CA PHE A 66 9.13 -5.42 1.41
C PHE A 66 8.87 -5.29 -0.10
N GLN A 67 8.29 -4.18 -0.53
CA GLN A 67 7.97 -3.92 -1.93
C GLN A 67 9.20 -3.70 -2.83
N GLU A 68 10.35 -3.33 -2.27
CA GLU A 68 11.61 -3.14 -3.04
C GLU A 68 12.22 -4.47 -3.53
N PHE A 69 11.79 -5.62 -2.99
CA PHE A 69 12.31 -6.93 -3.43
C PHE A 69 11.58 -7.43 -4.68
N GLU A 70 12.25 -8.28 -5.47
CA GLU A 70 11.66 -8.99 -6.60
C GLU A 70 10.62 -10.03 -6.12
N ASP A 71 9.62 -10.34 -6.96
CA ASP A 71 8.45 -11.13 -6.54
C ASP A 71 8.79 -12.52 -6.03
N GLU A 72 9.75 -13.21 -6.65
CA GLU A 72 10.21 -14.53 -6.18
C GLU A 72 10.81 -14.43 -4.77
N ARG A 73 11.54 -13.36 -4.50
CA ARG A 73 12.13 -13.14 -3.18
C ARG A 73 11.11 -12.66 -2.15
N LYS A 74 10.12 -11.88 -2.58
CA LYS A 74 8.98 -11.50 -1.73
C LYS A 74 8.27 -12.75 -1.20
N GLU A 75 8.06 -13.77 -2.04
CA GLU A 75 7.42 -15.02 -1.61
C GLU A 75 8.23 -15.72 -0.51
N GLU A 76 9.55 -15.82 -0.66
CA GLU A 76 10.41 -16.46 0.33
C GLU A 76 10.45 -15.67 1.66
N ILE A 77 10.57 -14.36 1.60
CA ILE A 77 10.50 -13.47 2.76
C ILE A 77 9.13 -13.59 3.44
N PHE A 78 8.03 -13.57 2.65
CA PHE A 78 6.67 -13.72 3.14
C PHE A 78 6.47 -15.01 3.92
N ASN A 79 7.12 -16.10 3.48
CA ASN A 79 7.10 -17.40 4.16
C ASN A 79 7.74 -17.38 5.56
N CYS A 80 8.57 -16.38 5.86
CA CYS A 80 9.20 -16.21 7.18
C CYS A 80 8.29 -15.50 8.21
N PHE A 81 7.10 -15.04 7.80
CA PHE A 81 6.15 -14.39 8.70
C PHE A 81 5.15 -15.37 9.32
N SER A 82 4.57 -15.00 10.47
CA SER A 82 3.36 -15.65 10.98
C SER A 82 2.15 -15.28 10.13
N LYS A 83 1.06 -16.05 10.23
CA LYS A 83 -0.16 -15.79 9.45
C LYS A 83 -0.77 -14.42 9.75
N GLU A 84 -0.65 -13.95 10.98
CA GLU A 84 -1.09 -12.62 11.40
C GLU A 84 -0.30 -11.53 10.68
N TRP A 85 1.04 -11.64 10.68
CA TRP A 85 1.90 -10.71 9.94
C TRP A 85 1.67 -10.77 8.42
N MET A 86 1.43 -11.96 7.88
CA MET A 86 1.07 -12.11 6.47
C MET A 86 -0.23 -11.37 6.14
N ALA A 87 -1.23 -11.45 7.03
CA ALA A 87 -2.49 -10.73 6.87
C ALA A 87 -2.26 -9.21 6.93
N ASP A 88 -1.52 -8.73 7.92
CA ASP A 88 -1.19 -7.30 8.09
C ASP A 88 -0.43 -6.76 6.85
N ILE A 89 0.51 -7.53 6.29
CA ILE A 89 1.21 -7.16 5.05
C ILE A 89 0.22 -7.00 3.90
N LEU A 90 -0.66 -7.99 3.70
CA LEU A 90 -1.63 -7.95 2.60
C LEU A 90 -2.69 -6.84 2.79
N GLU A 91 -3.06 -6.50 4.02
CA GLU A 91 -4.00 -5.40 4.28
C GLU A 91 -3.38 -4.02 4.00
N GLU A 92 -2.08 -3.84 4.26
CA GLU A 92 -1.40 -2.56 4.08
C GLU A 92 -0.92 -2.32 2.64
N MET A 93 -0.68 -3.37 1.85
CA MET A 93 -0.27 -3.23 0.45
C MET A 93 -1.34 -2.48 -0.36
N ALA A 94 -0.90 -1.65 -1.32
CA ALA A 94 -1.79 -1.05 -2.31
C ALA A 94 -2.62 -2.13 -3.04
N PRO A 95 -3.88 -1.88 -3.38
CA PRO A 95 -4.79 -2.91 -3.93
C PRO A 95 -4.28 -3.61 -5.19
N ASP A 96 -3.61 -2.89 -6.09
CA ASP A 96 -3.02 -3.44 -7.31
C ASP A 96 -1.76 -4.27 -7.02
N ASP A 97 -0.82 -3.76 -6.24
CA ASP A 97 0.38 -4.49 -5.80
C ASP A 97 0.01 -5.76 -5.05
N ARG A 98 -0.97 -5.67 -4.15
CA ARG A 98 -1.52 -6.81 -3.42
C ARG A 98 -2.13 -7.84 -4.35
N ALA A 99 -2.92 -7.40 -5.35
CA ALA A 99 -3.55 -8.29 -6.32
C ALA A 99 -2.52 -9.00 -7.20
N ASP A 100 -1.43 -8.33 -7.55
CA ASP A 100 -0.34 -8.93 -8.31
C ASP A 100 0.46 -9.89 -7.43
N PHE A 101 0.81 -9.51 -6.21
CA PHE A 101 1.56 -10.37 -5.31
C PHE A 101 0.81 -11.68 -4.97
N VAL A 102 -0.51 -11.63 -4.72
CA VAL A 102 -1.26 -12.85 -4.39
C VAL A 102 -1.32 -13.87 -5.53
N LYS A 103 -1.11 -13.47 -6.79
CA LYS A 103 -1.02 -14.38 -7.93
C LYS A 103 0.23 -15.27 -7.89
N PHE A 104 1.28 -14.82 -7.20
CA PHE A 104 2.51 -15.59 -7.00
C PHE A 104 2.42 -16.53 -5.80
N LEU A 105 1.46 -16.33 -4.89
CA LEU A 105 1.33 -17.18 -3.70
C LEU A 105 0.63 -18.50 -4.04
N PRO A 106 1.09 -19.62 -3.46
CA PRO A 106 0.37 -20.89 -3.53
C PRO A 106 -1.05 -20.76 -2.93
N ASP A 107 -2.05 -21.37 -3.59
CA ASP A 107 -3.46 -21.31 -3.16
C ASP A 107 -3.65 -21.72 -1.69
N GLU A 108 -2.98 -22.81 -1.25
CA GLU A 108 -3.05 -23.30 0.13
C GLU A 108 -2.61 -22.23 1.15
N LYS A 109 -1.61 -21.43 0.78
CA LYS A 109 -1.09 -20.39 1.64
C LYS A 109 -2.07 -19.20 1.72
N LEU A 110 -2.56 -18.78 0.56
CA LEU A 110 -3.55 -17.70 0.47
C LEU A 110 -4.83 -18.07 1.24
N GLU A 111 -5.35 -19.30 1.07
CA GLU A 111 -6.50 -19.81 1.82
C GLU A 111 -6.26 -19.79 3.34
N GLY A 112 -5.03 -20.00 3.78
CA GLY A 112 -4.66 -19.98 5.19
C GLY A 112 -4.61 -18.57 5.82
N VAL A 113 -4.43 -17.52 5.01
CA VAL A 113 -4.29 -16.12 5.45
C VAL A 113 -5.59 -15.33 5.22
N LEU A 114 -6.29 -15.55 4.11
CA LEU A 114 -7.53 -14.84 3.77
C LEU A 114 -8.57 -14.71 4.90
N PRO A 115 -8.80 -15.73 5.76
CA PRO A 115 -9.75 -15.59 6.86
C PRO A 115 -9.38 -14.51 7.90
N LEU A 116 -8.09 -14.14 7.98
CA LEU A 116 -7.57 -13.14 8.92
C LEU A 116 -7.74 -11.72 8.37
N ILE A 117 -7.85 -11.56 7.06
CA ILE A 117 -8.00 -10.28 6.36
C ILE A 117 -9.45 -9.79 6.46
N ALA A 118 -9.65 -8.49 6.57
CA ALA A 118 -10.97 -7.87 6.58
C ALA A 118 -11.81 -8.27 5.35
N ARG A 119 -13.14 -8.40 5.53
CA ARG A 119 -14.02 -8.88 4.46
C ARG A 119 -13.98 -8.01 3.20
N ALA A 120 -13.86 -6.69 3.36
CA ALA A 120 -13.80 -5.77 2.23
C ALA A 120 -12.56 -6.04 1.39
N GLU A 121 -11.40 -6.12 2.03
CA GLU A 121 -10.11 -6.39 1.40
C GLU A 121 -10.09 -7.76 0.68
N ARG A 122 -10.67 -8.80 1.29
CA ARG A 122 -10.80 -10.12 0.64
C ARG A 122 -11.61 -10.08 -0.66
N ILE A 123 -12.64 -9.24 -0.71
CA ILE A 123 -13.46 -9.05 -1.92
C ILE A 123 -12.63 -8.36 -2.99
N ASP A 124 -11.85 -7.36 -2.62
CA ASP A 124 -11.00 -6.61 -3.54
C ASP A 124 -9.86 -7.49 -4.06
N ILE A 125 -9.18 -8.23 -3.20
CA ILE A 125 -8.15 -9.22 -3.60
C ILE A 125 -8.74 -10.15 -4.68
N LYS A 126 -9.88 -10.78 -4.40
CA LYS A 126 -10.48 -11.72 -5.34
C LYS A 126 -10.86 -11.07 -6.66
N LYS A 127 -11.43 -9.86 -6.63
CA LYS A 127 -11.86 -9.13 -7.82
C LYS A 127 -10.68 -8.67 -8.67
N LEU A 128 -9.67 -8.07 -8.04
CA LEU A 128 -8.52 -7.50 -8.76
C LEU A 128 -7.59 -8.59 -9.30
N SER A 129 -7.39 -9.70 -8.58
CA SER A 129 -6.58 -10.82 -9.05
C SER A 129 -7.17 -11.56 -10.27
N GLU A 130 -8.47 -11.39 -10.57
CA GLU A 130 -9.10 -11.95 -11.78
C GLU A 130 -8.70 -11.19 -13.06
N TYR A 131 -8.19 -9.96 -12.96
CA TYR A 131 -7.75 -9.20 -14.12
C TYR A 131 -6.42 -9.73 -14.66
N LYS A 132 -6.34 -9.76 -16.00
CA LYS A 132 -5.13 -10.19 -16.69
C LYS A 132 -4.07 -9.10 -16.60
N GLU A 133 -2.84 -9.49 -16.33
CA GLU A 133 -1.67 -8.61 -16.37
C GLU A 133 -1.57 -7.82 -17.70
N GLY A 134 -1.15 -6.55 -17.62
CA GLY A 134 -1.06 -5.64 -18.77
C GLY A 134 -2.40 -5.08 -19.25
N THR A 135 -3.50 -5.30 -18.51
CA THR A 135 -4.79 -4.65 -18.75
C THR A 135 -5.01 -3.47 -17.78
N ALA A 136 -5.89 -2.53 -18.13
CA ALA A 136 -6.26 -1.45 -17.21
C ALA A 136 -6.83 -1.96 -15.87
N GLY A 137 -7.44 -3.16 -15.87
CA GLY A 137 -7.96 -3.80 -14.67
C GLY A 137 -6.88 -4.21 -13.67
N SER A 138 -5.68 -4.59 -14.14
CA SER A 138 -4.60 -5.05 -13.26
C SER A 138 -3.91 -3.91 -12.49
N ILE A 139 -4.12 -2.67 -12.91
CA ILE A 139 -3.57 -1.47 -12.25
C ILE A 139 -4.67 -0.61 -11.60
N LEU A 140 -5.84 -1.22 -11.31
CA LEU A 140 -6.94 -0.52 -10.66
C LEU A 140 -6.71 -0.47 -9.15
N THR A 141 -6.92 0.72 -8.57
CA THR A 141 -7.09 0.86 -7.13
C THR A 141 -8.58 0.94 -6.75
N THR A 142 -8.94 0.37 -5.61
CA THR A 142 -10.25 0.54 -4.97
C THR A 142 -10.24 1.68 -3.95
N GLU A 143 -9.07 2.24 -3.67
CA GLU A 143 -8.84 3.27 -2.65
C GLU A 143 -8.97 4.69 -3.20
N TYR A 144 -10.01 4.97 -3.93
CA TYR A 144 -10.32 6.28 -4.44
C TYR A 144 -11.30 7.05 -3.56
N ALA A 145 -11.14 8.37 -3.48
CA ALA A 145 -12.09 9.24 -2.80
C ALA A 145 -13.27 9.58 -3.72
N SER A 146 -14.49 9.52 -3.18
CA SER A 146 -15.70 9.88 -3.91
C SER A 146 -16.67 10.74 -3.10
N LEU A 147 -17.38 11.63 -3.80
CA LEU A 147 -18.35 12.55 -3.22
C LEU A 147 -19.67 12.53 -4.01
N PRO A 148 -20.82 12.68 -3.35
CA PRO A 148 -22.08 12.94 -4.03
C PRO A 148 -22.15 14.39 -4.54
N PRO A 149 -22.89 14.66 -5.65
CA PRO A 149 -22.91 15.98 -6.30
C PRO A 149 -23.63 17.08 -5.49
N ASP A 150 -24.56 16.73 -4.64
CA ASP A 150 -25.46 17.67 -3.99
C ASP A 150 -24.97 18.20 -2.64
N ILE A 151 -23.85 17.69 -2.11
CA ILE A 151 -23.26 18.18 -0.86
C ILE A 151 -22.52 19.49 -1.09
N THR A 152 -22.38 20.28 -0.03
CA THR A 152 -21.61 21.53 -0.03
C THR A 152 -20.11 21.26 0.06
N VAL A 153 -19.29 22.24 -0.32
CA VAL A 153 -17.83 22.22 -0.16
C VAL A 153 -17.43 21.94 1.29
N ARG A 154 -18.15 22.50 2.28
CA ARG A 154 -17.90 22.22 3.70
C ARG A 154 -18.12 20.75 4.06
N GLU A 155 -19.26 20.20 3.65
CA GLU A 155 -19.57 18.79 3.89
C GLU A 155 -18.59 17.86 3.16
N ALA A 156 -18.16 18.25 1.97
CA ALA A 156 -17.15 17.52 1.21
C ALA A 156 -15.82 17.47 1.96
N LEU A 157 -15.32 18.61 2.49
CA LEU A 157 -14.09 18.64 3.27
C LEU A 157 -14.16 17.75 4.52
N GLU A 158 -15.29 17.80 5.26
CA GLU A 158 -15.47 16.93 6.43
C GLU A 158 -15.52 15.43 6.05
N LYS A 159 -16.09 15.11 4.90
CA LYS A 159 -16.12 13.74 4.40
C LYS A 159 -14.74 13.27 3.95
N LEU A 160 -13.99 14.13 3.24
CA LEU A 160 -12.63 13.82 2.81
C LEU A 160 -11.66 13.64 3.97
N LYS A 161 -11.74 14.45 5.02
CA LYS A 161 -10.94 14.27 6.23
C LYS A 161 -11.11 12.87 6.85
N ARG A 162 -12.31 12.30 6.77
CA ARG A 162 -12.58 10.94 7.28
C ARG A 162 -12.08 9.85 6.33
N GLN A 163 -12.11 10.12 5.02
CA GLN A 163 -11.67 9.16 4.00
C GLN A 163 -10.16 9.16 3.77
N ALA A 164 -9.47 10.28 4.07
CA ALA A 164 -8.06 10.48 3.75
C ALA A 164 -7.10 9.48 4.43
N PHE A 165 -7.52 8.84 5.51
CA PHE A 165 -6.73 7.82 6.20
C PHE A 165 -6.70 6.49 5.45
N ASP A 166 -7.74 6.19 4.65
CA ASP A 166 -7.93 4.90 3.99
C ASP A 166 -7.90 5.05 2.45
N ARG A 167 -7.27 6.13 1.93
CA ARG A 167 -7.23 6.38 0.48
C ARG A 167 -5.82 6.71 0.02
N GLU A 168 -5.40 6.07 -1.04
CA GLU A 168 -4.09 6.27 -1.67
C GLU A 168 -3.87 7.73 -2.07
N THR A 169 -4.91 8.38 -2.59
CA THR A 169 -4.87 9.81 -2.94
C THR A 169 -6.22 10.50 -2.80
N ILE A 170 -6.17 11.78 -2.41
CA ILE A 170 -7.34 12.68 -2.36
C ILE A 170 -7.16 13.92 -3.26
N TYR A 171 -6.12 13.96 -4.10
CA TYR A 171 -5.88 15.11 -5.00
C TYR A 171 -6.97 15.26 -6.04
N TYR A 172 -7.48 14.14 -6.56
CA TYR A 172 -8.65 14.09 -7.43
C TYR A 172 -9.73 13.25 -6.78
N VAL A 173 -10.91 13.84 -6.65
CA VAL A 173 -12.06 13.23 -6.00
C VAL A 173 -13.15 13.02 -7.04
N TYR A 174 -13.61 11.80 -7.19
CA TYR A 174 -14.63 11.45 -8.17
C TYR A 174 -16.03 11.82 -7.67
N VAL A 175 -16.85 12.39 -8.56
CA VAL A 175 -18.24 12.73 -8.24
C VAL A 175 -19.13 11.65 -8.83
N VAL A 176 -19.86 10.97 -7.96
CA VAL A 176 -20.73 9.84 -8.32
C VAL A 176 -22.17 10.13 -7.91
N ASP A 177 -23.13 9.73 -8.74
CA ASP A 177 -24.56 9.86 -8.43
C ASP A 177 -25.08 8.76 -7.50
N SER A 178 -26.40 8.72 -7.26
CA SER A 178 -27.06 7.72 -6.42
C SER A 178 -26.91 6.28 -6.93
N ASP A 179 -26.73 6.12 -8.23
CA ASP A 179 -26.57 4.82 -8.89
C ASP A 179 -25.10 4.42 -9.01
N ARG A 180 -24.20 5.19 -8.35
CA ARG A 180 -22.74 5.05 -8.40
C ARG A 180 -22.14 5.26 -9.79
N THR A 181 -22.83 5.99 -10.66
CA THR A 181 -22.30 6.38 -11.97
C THR A 181 -21.35 7.56 -11.81
N LEU A 182 -20.19 7.50 -12.44
CA LEU A 182 -19.23 8.60 -12.49
C LEU A 182 -19.79 9.73 -13.34
N ILE A 183 -20.02 10.90 -12.73
CA ILE A 183 -20.58 12.09 -13.40
C ILE A 183 -19.62 13.26 -13.51
N GLY A 184 -18.46 13.17 -12.89
CA GLY A 184 -17.40 14.16 -12.93
C GLY A 184 -16.33 13.93 -11.88
N PHE A 185 -15.41 14.89 -11.79
CA PHE A 185 -14.40 14.92 -10.74
C PHE A 185 -14.18 16.33 -10.24
N VAL A 186 -13.60 16.48 -9.05
CA VAL A 186 -13.20 17.75 -8.47
C VAL A 186 -11.80 17.60 -7.87
N SER A 187 -10.92 18.56 -8.06
CA SER A 187 -9.62 18.54 -7.40
C SER A 187 -9.73 19.05 -5.96
N LEU A 188 -8.84 18.58 -5.08
CA LEU A 188 -8.73 19.13 -3.72
C LEU A 188 -8.52 20.65 -3.76
N ARG A 189 -7.77 21.16 -4.74
CA ARG A 189 -7.56 22.58 -4.96
C ARG A 189 -8.87 23.33 -5.25
N ASP A 190 -9.74 22.76 -6.10
CA ASP A 190 -11.04 23.38 -6.41
C ASP A 190 -11.92 23.45 -5.15
N ILE A 191 -11.92 22.39 -4.35
CA ILE A 191 -12.65 22.34 -3.08
C ILE A 191 -12.14 23.42 -2.12
N LEU A 192 -10.81 23.60 -2.00
CA LEU A 192 -10.21 24.59 -1.10
C LEU A 192 -10.43 26.06 -1.53
N LEU A 193 -10.48 26.32 -2.84
CA LEU A 193 -10.60 27.68 -3.38
C LEU A 193 -12.06 28.16 -3.53
N ASN A 194 -13.03 27.24 -3.46
CA ASN A 194 -14.43 27.60 -3.62
C ASN A 194 -15.11 27.91 -2.26
N PRO A 195 -16.12 28.80 -2.24
CA PRO A 195 -16.89 29.09 -1.05
C PRO A 195 -17.54 27.85 -0.44
N SER A 196 -17.54 27.78 0.88
CA SER A 196 -18.00 26.60 1.65
C SER A 196 -19.47 26.22 1.43
N TYR A 197 -20.29 27.15 0.92
CA TYR A 197 -21.72 26.93 0.63
C TYR A 197 -21.99 26.45 -0.81
N ASN A 198 -21.00 26.51 -1.72
CA ASN A 198 -21.17 25.97 -3.07
C ASN A 198 -21.37 24.46 -3.04
N LYS A 199 -22.16 23.93 -3.97
CA LYS A 199 -22.32 22.51 -4.12
C LYS A 199 -21.23 21.92 -5.01
N ILE A 200 -20.87 20.66 -4.75
CA ILE A 200 -19.86 19.95 -5.53
C ILE A 200 -20.21 19.90 -7.02
N LYS A 201 -21.48 19.69 -7.38
CA LYS A 201 -21.95 19.69 -8.76
C LYS A 201 -21.73 21.02 -9.52
N ASP A 202 -21.62 22.13 -8.78
CA ASP A 202 -21.45 23.47 -9.36
C ASP A 202 -19.97 23.79 -9.64
N ILE A 203 -19.04 23.05 -9.01
CA ILE A 203 -17.60 23.25 -9.12
C ILE A 203 -16.86 22.08 -9.78
N MET A 204 -17.55 20.95 -10.02
CA MET A 204 -16.95 19.75 -10.62
C MET A 204 -16.68 19.92 -12.11
N HIS A 205 -15.66 19.25 -12.59
CA HIS A 205 -15.38 19.06 -14.01
C HIS A 205 -16.20 17.88 -14.53
N LYS A 206 -17.02 18.11 -15.57
CA LYS A 206 -17.93 17.12 -16.16
C LYS A 206 -17.31 16.28 -17.26
N ILE A 207 -16.19 16.76 -17.83
CA ILE A 207 -15.50 16.06 -18.91
C ILE A 207 -14.51 15.11 -18.26
N VAL A 208 -14.87 13.84 -18.22
CA VAL A 208 -14.00 12.74 -17.79
C VAL A 208 -13.48 12.08 -19.06
N ILE A 209 -12.16 12.13 -19.27
CA ILE A 209 -11.51 11.36 -20.35
C ILE A 209 -11.26 9.96 -19.79
N SER A 210 -11.95 8.99 -20.34
CA SER A 210 -11.84 7.57 -19.97
C SER A 210 -11.31 6.75 -21.12
#